data_d783f69b08d49a541dc511b9c251fc6e
#
_entry.id   d783f69b08d49a541dc511b9c251fc6e
#
_cell.length_a   1.000
_cell.length_b   1.000
_cell.length_c   1.000
_cell.angle_alpha   90.00
_cell.angle_beta   90.00
_cell.angle_gamma   90.00
#
_symmetry.space_group_name_H-M   'P 1'
#
loop_
_entity.id
_entity.type
_entity.pdbx_description
1 polymer ?
#
loop_
_entity_poly.entity_id
_entity_poly.type
_entity_poly.pdbx_seq_one_letter_code
_entity_poly.pdbx_strand_id
1 'polypeptide(L)'
;MISLSVLTQVWRQLWAQNDTRGIKLSVVAIISAAIVVLVIATNNFSQGVDSPEQILAIQEPIVVFPDFASINSISAKKQQFFDYLEVFVIAENIAITQFRDQLDDYLKITGSGAGFSEVERAWVFRLARRYRIEVENYSEKEIVDELLLRVDVLPVSLALAQAANESAWGTSRFALEGNNIFGQWCYEQGCGIVPARRQAGAIHEVKSFVSVEDAIESYFLNINSHPSYSYLRDLRSRMRARGLRLDPMSLAIGLGRYSERGDNYVDEVQKIIIQNGLRKRDV
;
A
#
# COMPACT_ATOMS: atom_id res chain seq x y z
N MET A 1 33.32 17.06 0.30
CA MET A 1 34.46 16.19 0.71
C MET A 1 35.71 17.05 0.82
N ILE A 2 36.16 17.35 2.06
CA ILE A 2 37.42 18.07 2.30
C ILE A 2 38.53 17.03 2.20
N SER A 3 39.48 17.24 1.27
CA SER A 3 40.59 16.30 1.03
C SER A 3 41.49 16.14 2.27
N LEU A 4 41.89 14.91 2.56
CA LEU A 4 42.84 14.60 3.66
C LEU A 4 44.14 15.41 3.59
N SER A 5 44.55 15.89 2.41
CA SER A 5 45.70 16.72 2.19
C SER A 5 45.58 18.12 2.82
N VAL A 6 44.40 18.69 2.89
CA VAL A 6 44.14 20.01 3.51
C VAL A 6 44.23 19.91 5.02
N LEU A 7 43.74 18.83 5.61
CA LEU A 7 43.84 18.60 7.06
C LEU A 7 45.30 18.41 7.53
N THR A 8 46.10 17.70 6.75
CA THR A 8 47.53 17.51 7.11
C THR A 8 48.34 18.78 6.98
N GLN A 9 47.99 19.70 6.09
CA GLN A 9 48.68 20.98 5.92
C GLN A 9 48.36 21.95 7.07
N VAL A 10 47.13 22.01 7.52
CA VAL A 10 46.68 22.79 8.67
C VAL A 10 47.36 22.28 9.98
N TRP A 11 47.46 20.95 10.13
CA TRP A 11 48.16 20.36 11.27
C TRP A 11 49.66 20.72 11.34
N ARG A 12 50.35 20.76 10.20
CA ARG A 12 51.77 21.15 10.15
C ARG A 12 52.00 22.63 10.51
N GLN A 13 51.07 23.53 10.15
CA GLN A 13 51.17 24.95 10.48
C GLN A 13 50.90 25.24 11.97
N LEU A 14 49.98 24.49 12.58
CA LEU A 14 49.65 24.63 14.01
C LEU A 14 50.77 24.15 14.95
N TRP A 15 51.67 23.26 14.49
CA TRP A 15 52.78 22.73 15.28
C TRP A 15 54.08 23.50 15.14
N ALA A 16 54.18 24.46 14.24
CA ALA A 16 55.43 25.17 13.90
C ALA A 16 55.64 26.47 14.70
N GLN A 17 54.69 26.96 15.50
CA GLN A 17 54.85 28.20 16.30
C GLN A 17 54.71 27.96 17.79
N ASN A 18 55.83 28.06 18.47
CA ASN A 18 56.20 28.34 19.85
C ASN A 18 55.15 28.29 21.00
N ASP A 19 55.46 27.42 21.93
CA ASP A 19 55.52 27.51 23.40
C ASP A 19 54.34 28.13 24.17
N THR A 20 53.27 27.37 24.25
CA THR A 20 52.29 27.46 25.36
C THR A 20 51.58 26.09 25.49
N ARG A 21 52.21 25.14 26.19
CA ARG A 21 51.72 23.76 26.35
C ARG A 21 50.29 23.65 26.90
N GLY A 22 49.88 24.60 27.77
CA GLY A 22 48.54 24.60 28.35
C GLY A 22 47.42 24.98 27.38
N ILE A 23 47.66 25.95 26.48
CA ILE A 23 46.67 26.47 25.54
C ILE A 23 46.45 25.43 24.41
N LYS A 24 47.52 24.72 23.99
CA LYS A 24 47.45 23.69 22.95
C LYS A 24 46.62 22.49 23.36
N LEU A 25 46.75 22.05 24.62
CA LEU A 25 45.94 20.94 25.16
C LEU A 25 44.44 21.30 25.25
N SER A 26 44.13 22.52 25.65
CA SER A 26 42.73 23.00 25.71
C SER A 26 42.09 23.13 24.33
N VAL A 27 42.82 23.64 23.34
CA VAL A 27 42.30 23.76 21.94
C VAL A 27 42.11 22.38 21.28
N VAL A 28 43.03 21.45 21.49
CA VAL A 28 42.87 20.06 20.99
C VAL A 28 41.70 19.38 21.68
N ALA A 29 41.49 19.55 22.96
CA ALA A 29 40.34 18.99 23.68
C ALA A 29 39.00 19.58 23.18
N ILE A 30 38.95 20.90 22.92
CA ILE A 30 37.74 21.56 22.39
C ILE A 30 37.44 21.10 20.96
N ILE A 31 38.44 20.98 20.10
CA ILE A 31 38.25 20.49 18.72
C ILE A 31 37.82 19.02 18.72
N SER A 32 38.42 18.19 19.58
CA SER A 32 38.02 16.78 19.72
C SER A 32 36.59 16.64 20.24
N ALA A 33 36.20 17.44 21.22
CA ALA A 33 34.84 17.47 21.73
C ALA A 33 33.84 17.96 20.68
N ALA A 34 34.18 18.98 19.87
CA ALA A 34 33.36 19.48 18.78
C ALA A 34 33.18 18.44 17.65
N ILE A 35 34.23 17.68 17.34
CA ILE A 35 34.15 16.58 16.33
C ILE A 35 33.28 15.44 16.86
N VAL A 36 33.40 15.07 18.13
CA VAL A 36 32.57 14.03 18.74
C VAL A 36 31.08 14.46 18.78
N VAL A 37 30.81 15.73 19.15
CA VAL A 37 29.43 16.26 19.11
C VAL A 37 28.88 16.31 17.68
N LEU A 38 29.71 16.68 16.70
CA LEU A 38 29.29 16.68 15.28
C LEU A 38 29.03 15.26 14.76
N VAL A 39 29.86 14.29 15.13
CA VAL A 39 29.65 12.87 14.75
C VAL A 39 28.42 12.30 15.45
N ILE A 40 28.17 12.62 16.70
CA ILE A 40 26.96 12.21 17.43
C ILE A 40 25.72 12.89 16.80
N ALA A 41 25.81 14.19 16.48
CA ALA A 41 24.71 14.92 15.84
C ALA A 41 24.39 14.38 14.43
N THR A 42 25.41 14.04 13.64
CA THR A 42 25.19 13.45 12.29
C THR A 42 24.69 12.00 12.38
N ASN A 43 25.13 11.20 13.35
CA ASN A 43 24.59 9.86 13.55
C ASN A 43 23.16 9.90 14.12
N ASN A 44 22.83 10.84 15.00
CA ASN A 44 21.45 11.00 15.48
C ASN A 44 20.52 11.59 14.40
N PHE A 45 21.05 12.40 13.48
CA PHE A 45 20.25 12.91 12.34
C PHE A 45 20.03 11.87 11.24
N SER A 46 20.94 10.89 11.12
CA SER A 46 20.76 9.75 10.19
C SER A 46 19.90 8.61 10.75
N GLN A 47 19.57 8.62 12.05
CA GLN A 47 18.67 7.66 12.67
C GLN A 47 17.23 8.19 12.86
N GLY A 48 16.96 9.42 12.43
CA GLY A 48 15.70 10.14 12.68
C GLY A 48 14.75 10.26 11.49
N VAL A 49 14.94 9.49 10.42
CA VAL A 49 13.96 9.33 9.36
C VAL A 49 13.79 7.82 9.16
N ASP A 50 12.95 7.22 10.00
CA ASP A 50 12.38 5.91 9.68
C ASP A 50 11.68 6.05 8.34
N SER A 51 12.25 5.44 7.31
CA SER A 51 11.59 5.37 6.01
C SER A 51 10.24 4.68 6.19
N PRO A 52 9.19 5.08 5.46
CA PRO A 52 7.89 4.40 5.50
C PRO A 52 8.00 2.88 5.31
N GLU A 53 9.05 2.38 4.66
CA GLU A 53 9.36 0.96 4.53
C GLU A 53 9.72 0.29 5.87
N GLN A 54 10.29 1.01 6.85
CA GLN A 54 10.64 0.44 8.17
C GLN A 54 9.45 0.35 9.12
N ILE A 55 8.46 1.22 8.98
CA ILE A 55 7.22 1.15 9.78
C ILE A 55 6.33 0.00 9.31
N LEU A 56 6.39 -0.37 8.03
CA LEU A 56 5.68 -1.52 7.45
C LEU A 56 6.38 -2.87 7.70
N ALA A 57 7.66 -2.87 8.09
CA ALA A 57 8.49 -4.08 8.21
C ALA A 57 8.39 -4.80 9.56
N ILE A 58 7.54 -4.38 10.49
CA ILE A 58 7.50 -4.93 11.87
C ILE A 58 6.39 -5.96 12.08
N GLN A 59 5.48 -6.16 11.14
CA GLN A 59 4.54 -7.27 11.25
C GLN A 59 5.04 -8.44 10.41
N GLU A 60 5.49 -9.52 11.10
CA GLU A 60 5.69 -10.80 10.43
C GLU A 60 4.38 -11.18 9.73
N PRO A 61 4.42 -11.62 8.46
CA PRO A 61 3.22 -11.99 7.73
C PRO A 61 2.45 -13.06 8.53
N ILE A 62 1.16 -12.84 8.77
CA ILE A 62 0.31 -13.83 9.42
C ILE A 62 0.11 -14.97 8.43
N VAL A 63 0.94 -15.98 8.56
CA VAL A 63 0.99 -17.14 7.64
C VAL A 63 -0.21 -18.07 7.84
N VAL A 64 -0.84 -18.03 9.04
CA VAL A 64 -1.96 -18.91 9.36
C VAL A 64 -3.26 -18.11 9.47
N PHE A 65 -4.17 -18.37 8.54
CA PHE A 65 -5.52 -17.79 8.57
C PHE A 65 -6.32 -18.35 9.77
N PRO A 66 -7.01 -17.50 10.56
CA PRO A 66 -7.77 -17.96 11.72
C PRO A 66 -8.90 -18.93 11.36
N ASP A 67 -9.11 -19.96 12.18
CA ASP A 67 -10.24 -20.87 12.03
C ASP A 67 -11.53 -20.27 12.57
N PHE A 68 -12.18 -19.45 11.76
CA PHE A 68 -13.48 -18.89 12.08
C PHE A 68 -14.61 -19.94 12.14
N ALA A 69 -14.42 -21.13 11.57
CA ALA A 69 -15.41 -22.20 11.60
C ALA A 69 -15.61 -22.75 13.02
N SER A 70 -14.56 -22.75 13.85
CA SER A 70 -14.62 -23.20 15.25
C SER A 70 -15.47 -22.31 16.17
N ILE A 71 -15.82 -21.08 15.73
CA ILE A 71 -16.59 -20.15 16.54
C ILE A 71 -18.08 -20.48 16.48
N ASN A 72 -18.66 -20.94 17.57
CA ASN A 72 -20.05 -21.37 17.64
C ASN A 72 -21.07 -20.23 17.47
N SER A 73 -20.79 -19.06 18.01
CA SER A 73 -21.67 -17.89 17.89
C SER A 73 -21.53 -17.22 16.53
N ILE A 74 -22.59 -17.18 15.73
CA ILE A 74 -22.62 -16.51 14.42
C ILE A 74 -22.24 -15.02 14.55
N SER A 75 -22.74 -14.34 15.56
CA SER A 75 -22.43 -12.93 15.78
C SER A 75 -20.96 -12.74 16.14
N ALA A 76 -20.41 -13.56 17.04
CA ALA A 76 -18.99 -13.51 17.41
C ALA A 76 -18.08 -13.82 16.23
N LYS A 77 -18.42 -14.85 15.43
CA LYS A 77 -17.70 -15.19 14.20
C LYS A 77 -17.60 -14.00 13.25
N LYS A 78 -18.74 -13.37 12.93
CA LYS A 78 -18.78 -12.22 12.04
C LYS A 78 -17.94 -11.04 12.56
N GLN A 79 -18.07 -10.75 13.86
CA GLN A 79 -17.35 -9.67 14.50
C GLN A 79 -15.83 -9.92 14.42
N GLN A 80 -15.38 -11.11 14.85
CA GLN A 80 -13.94 -11.46 14.81
C GLN A 80 -13.39 -11.50 13.40
N PHE A 81 -14.17 -11.96 12.41
CA PHE A 81 -13.78 -11.92 11.01
C PHE A 81 -13.54 -10.47 10.53
N PHE A 82 -14.46 -9.57 10.82
CA PHE A 82 -14.29 -8.17 10.43
C PHE A 82 -13.13 -7.51 11.19
N ASP A 83 -13.03 -7.71 12.51
CA ASP A 83 -11.97 -7.11 13.32
C ASP A 83 -10.58 -7.59 12.87
N TYR A 84 -10.46 -8.86 12.48
CA TYR A 84 -9.23 -9.44 11.95
C TYR A 84 -8.82 -8.80 10.61
N LEU A 85 -9.75 -8.63 9.68
CA LEU A 85 -9.43 -8.13 8.34
C LEU A 85 -9.31 -6.60 8.28
N GLU A 86 -10.01 -5.89 9.15
CA GLU A 86 -10.05 -4.42 9.16
C GLU A 86 -8.65 -3.80 9.25
N VAL A 87 -7.78 -4.35 10.09
CA VAL A 87 -6.43 -3.83 10.31
C VAL A 87 -5.60 -3.85 9.01
N PHE A 88 -5.74 -4.89 8.21
CA PHE A 88 -5.03 -5.03 6.94
C PHE A 88 -5.62 -4.14 5.84
N VAL A 89 -6.95 -4.01 5.81
CA VAL A 89 -7.65 -3.11 4.88
C VAL A 89 -7.28 -1.64 5.17
N ILE A 90 -7.19 -1.27 6.45
CA ILE A 90 -6.74 0.07 6.85
C ILE A 90 -5.28 0.29 6.46
N ALA A 91 -4.40 -0.69 6.71
CA ALA A 91 -2.99 -0.60 6.36
C ALA A 91 -2.79 -0.39 4.84
N GLU A 92 -3.51 -1.15 4.01
CA GLU A 92 -3.47 -0.98 2.56
C GLU A 92 -4.00 0.40 2.11
N ASN A 93 -5.10 0.88 2.73
CA ASN A 93 -5.61 2.23 2.47
C ASN A 93 -4.59 3.32 2.83
N ILE A 94 -3.85 3.16 3.93
CA ILE A 94 -2.77 4.08 4.33
C ILE A 94 -1.66 4.08 3.27
N ALA A 95 -1.20 2.91 2.84
CA ALA A 95 -0.16 2.78 1.81
C ALA A 95 -0.60 3.44 0.48
N ILE A 96 -1.82 3.20 0.05
CA ILE A 96 -2.39 3.82 -1.16
C ILE A 96 -2.50 5.35 -1.01
N THR A 97 -2.87 5.84 0.18
CA THR A 97 -2.95 7.28 0.44
C THR A 97 -1.59 7.94 0.29
N GLN A 98 -0.51 7.32 0.78
CA GLN A 98 0.85 7.83 0.61
C GLN A 98 1.26 7.93 -0.87
N PHE A 99 0.93 6.92 -1.68
CA PHE A 99 1.16 7.00 -3.14
C PHE A 99 0.36 8.12 -3.77
N ARG A 100 -0.89 8.32 -3.33
CA ARG A 100 -1.76 9.36 -3.85
C ARG A 100 -1.25 10.77 -3.50
N ASP A 101 -0.81 10.99 -2.26
CA ASP A 101 -0.21 12.25 -1.82
C ASP A 101 1.03 12.60 -2.67
N GLN A 102 1.87 11.61 -2.96
CA GLN A 102 3.02 11.80 -3.82
C GLN A 102 2.61 12.11 -5.28
N LEU A 103 1.55 11.49 -5.80
CA LEU A 103 1.00 11.80 -7.12
C LEU A 103 0.42 13.21 -7.20
N ASP A 104 -0.23 13.70 -6.14
CA ASP A 104 -0.74 15.07 -6.06
C ASP A 104 0.40 16.11 -6.12
N ASP A 105 1.57 15.81 -5.54
CA ASP A 105 2.77 16.65 -5.69
C ASP A 105 3.31 16.61 -7.13
N TYR A 106 3.34 15.45 -7.75
CA TYR A 106 3.76 15.33 -9.16
C TYR A 106 2.78 16.01 -10.14
N LEU A 107 1.50 16.03 -9.83
CA LEU A 107 0.51 16.80 -10.60
C LEU A 107 0.84 18.30 -10.57
N LYS A 108 1.29 18.84 -9.44
CA LYS A 108 1.73 20.25 -9.34
C LYS A 108 2.95 20.54 -10.20
N ILE A 109 3.93 19.61 -10.22
CA ILE A 109 5.14 19.73 -11.06
C ILE A 109 4.74 19.77 -12.54
N THR A 110 3.96 18.81 -13.02
CA THR A 110 3.53 18.76 -14.43
C THR A 110 2.63 19.94 -14.78
N GLY A 111 1.80 20.41 -13.85
CA GLY A 111 0.93 21.59 -14.02
C GLY A 111 1.71 22.90 -14.15
N SER A 112 2.93 23.00 -13.62
CA SER A 112 3.81 24.15 -13.79
C SER A 112 4.58 24.16 -15.13
N GLY A 113 4.45 23.12 -15.94
CA GLY A 113 5.21 22.92 -17.17
C GLY A 113 6.64 22.39 -16.96
N ALA A 114 7.00 22.08 -15.71
CA ALA A 114 8.26 21.40 -15.43
C ALA A 114 8.15 19.90 -15.75
N GLY A 115 9.19 19.30 -16.30
CA GLY A 115 9.30 17.86 -16.48
C GLY A 115 9.80 17.17 -15.20
N PHE A 116 9.61 15.86 -15.12
CA PHE A 116 10.16 15.05 -14.04
C PHE A 116 11.68 14.92 -14.14
N SER A 117 12.34 14.88 -12.99
CA SER A 117 13.70 14.32 -12.88
C SER A 117 13.69 12.83 -13.26
N GLU A 118 14.87 12.27 -13.52
CA GLU A 118 14.97 10.83 -13.83
C GLU A 118 14.44 9.92 -12.72
N VAL A 119 14.64 10.30 -11.47
CA VAL A 119 14.17 9.54 -10.29
C VAL A 119 12.65 9.56 -10.20
N GLU A 120 12.05 10.74 -10.35
CA GLU A 120 10.59 10.92 -10.33
C GLU A 120 9.92 10.16 -11.48
N ARG A 121 10.47 10.30 -12.70
CA ARG A 121 9.99 9.57 -13.89
C ARG A 121 10.04 8.07 -13.68
N ALA A 122 11.16 7.56 -13.15
CA ALA A 122 11.31 6.14 -12.89
C ALA A 122 10.29 5.62 -11.87
N TRP A 123 9.97 6.41 -10.83
CA TRP A 123 8.95 6.06 -9.85
C TRP A 123 7.55 6.07 -10.46
N VAL A 124 7.16 7.15 -11.15
CA VAL A 124 5.85 7.27 -11.82
C VAL A 124 5.64 6.13 -12.80
N PHE A 125 6.64 5.80 -13.63
CA PHE A 125 6.53 4.73 -14.62
C PHE A 125 6.43 3.34 -14.00
N ARG A 126 7.15 3.07 -12.90
CA ARG A 126 6.97 1.81 -12.15
C ARG A 126 5.55 1.69 -11.60
N LEU A 127 5.04 2.77 -11.00
CA LEU A 127 3.68 2.79 -10.46
C LEU A 127 2.64 2.63 -11.59
N ALA A 128 2.81 3.31 -12.71
CA ALA A 128 1.95 3.21 -13.88
C ALA A 128 1.85 1.76 -14.40
N ARG A 129 2.98 1.08 -14.56
CA ARG A 129 3.01 -0.34 -14.97
C ARG A 129 2.32 -1.25 -13.96
N ARG A 130 2.54 -1.02 -12.65
CA ARG A 130 1.84 -1.75 -11.59
C ARG A 130 0.33 -1.61 -11.72
N TYR A 131 -0.16 -0.41 -12.03
CA TYR A 131 -1.58 -0.13 -12.21
C TYR A 131 -2.06 -0.33 -13.67
N ARG A 132 -1.31 -1.07 -14.50
CA ARG A 132 -1.67 -1.47 -15.88
C ARG A 132 -1.90 -0.26 -16.80
N ILE A 133 -1.07 0.76 -16.71
CA ILE A 133 -1.05 1.91 -17.62
C ILE A 133 0.11 1.72 -18.59
N GLU A 134 -0.18 1.79 -19.89
CA GLU A 134 0.81 1.74 -20.97
C GLU A 134 1.40 3.13 -21.15
N VAL A 135 2.59 3.33 -20.58
CA VAL A 135 3.24 4.65 -20.49
C VAL A 135 3.67 5.23 -21.82
N GLU A 136 3.85 4.39 -22.85
CA GLU A 136 4.34 4.77 -24.18
C GLU A 136 3.36 5.69 -24.94
N ASN A 137 2.10 5.68 -24.58
CA ASN A 137 1.02 6.39 -25.27
C ASN A 137 0.62 7.72 -24.59
N TYR A 138 1.28 8.09 -23.48
CA TYR A 138 0.85 9.20 -22.63
C TYR A 138 2.00 10.16 -22.32
N SER A 139 1.70 11.45 -22.21
CA SER A 139 2.59 12.43 -21.59
C SER A 139 2.71 12.19 -20.08
N GLU A 140 3.73 12.75 -19.44
CA GLU A 140 3.93 12.64 -17.97
C GLU A 140 2.69 13.10 -17.19
N LYS A 141 2.05 14.17 -17.63
CA LYS A 141 0.83 14.69 -17.02
C LYS A 141 -0.33 13.70 -17.15
N GLU A 142 -0.56 13.15 -18.34
CA GLU A 142 -1.64 12.18 -18.58
C GLU A 142 -1.42 10.89 -17.78
N ILE A 143 -0.16 10.45 -17.60
CA ILE A 143 0.17 9.30 -16.74
C ILE A 143 -0.22 9.59 -15.29
N VAL A 144 0.09 10.79 -14.77
CA VAL A 144 -0.29 11.17 -13.40
C VAL A 144 -1.79 11.28 -13.25
N ASP A 145 -2.48 11.90 -14.21
CA ASP A 145 -3.95 12.00 -14.21
C ASP A 145 -4.61 10.61 -14.18
N GLU A 146 -4.12 9.67 -15.00
CA GLU A 146 -4.63 8.30 -15.05
C GLU A 146 -4.27 7.50 -13.78
N LEU A 147 -3.09 7.74 -13.20
CA LEU A 147 -2.72 7.18 -11.91
C LEU A 147 -3.64 7.69 -10.79
N LEU A 148 -3.96 8.98 -10.73
CA LEU A 148 -4.87 9.54 -9.74
C LEU A 148 -6.30 9.00 -9.85
N LEU A 149 -6.71 8.53 -11.02
CA LEU A 149 -7.98 7.82 -11.22
C LEU A 149 -7.92 6.40 -10.64
N ARG A 150 -6.77 5.73 -10.75
CA ARG A 150 -6.57 4.33 -10.32
C ARG A 150 -6.08 4.19 -8.89
N VAL A 151 -5.07 4.95 -8.49
CA VAL A 151 -4.47 4.90 -7.15
C VAL A 151 -5.38 5.61 -6.16
N ASP A 152 -6.32 4.89 -5.56
CA ASP A 152 -7.22 5.46 -4.56
C ASP A 152 -7.75 4.37 -3.62
N VAL A 153 -8.15 4.80 -2.42
CA VAL A 153 -8.64 3.94 -1.35
C VAL A 153 -10.01 3.34 -1.65
N LEU A 154 -10.35 2.28 -0.94
CA LEU A 154 -11.70 1.72 -0.88
C LEU A 154 -12.27 1.90 0.52
N PRO A 155 -13.60 2.16 0.67
CA PRO A 155 -14.24 2.10 1.98
C PRO A 155 -13.96 0.76 2.66
N VAL A 156 -13.59 0.81 3.93
CA VAL A 156 -13.30 -0.40 4.72
C VAL A 156 -14.50 -1.34 4.70
N SER A 157 -15.70 -0.78 4.88
CA SER A 157 -16.96 -1.53 4.84
C SER A 157 -17.17 -2.30 3.53
N LEU A 158 -16.77 -1.72 2.38
CA LEU A 158 -16.92 -2.36 1.07
C LEU A 158 -15.99 -3.57 0.94
N ALA A 159 -14.71 -3.39 1.28
CA ALA A 159 -13.72 -4.47 1.23
C ALA A 159 -14.08 -5.61 2.19
N LEU A 160 -14.50 -5.30 3.41
CA LEU A 160 -14.94 -6.29 4.40
C LEU A 160 -16.18 -7.07 3.96
N ALA A 161 -17.15 -6.38 3.35
CA ALA A 161 -18.36 -7.04 2.84
C ALA A 161 -18.05 -8.00 1.71
N GLN A 162 -17.18 -7.61 0.76
CA GLN A 162 -16.72 -8.51 -0.31
C GLN A 162 -15.94 -9.70 0.26
N ALA A 163 -15.00 -9.47 1.18
CA ALA A 163 -14.26 -10.56 1.82
C ALA A 163 -15.20 -11.56 2.50
N ALA A 164 -16.24 -11.10 3.22
CA ALA A 164 -17.22 -11.97 3.86
C ALA A 164 -18.01 -12.80 2.84
N ASN A 165 -18.41 -12.18 1.74
CA ASN A 165 -19.19 -12.84 0.68
C ASN A 165 -18.37 -13.89 -0.07
N GLU A 166 -17.13 -13.57 -0.44
CA GLU A 166 -16.26 -14.42 -1.25
C GLU A 166 -15.64 -15.58 -0.46
N SER A 167 -15.32 -15.36 0.82
CA SER A 167 -14.66 -16.36 1.65
C SER A 167 -15.62 -17.22 2.49
N ALA A 168 -16.94 -17.01 2.35
CA ALA A 168 -17.93 -17.58 3.27
C ALA A 168 -17.57 -17.27 4.74
N TRP A 169 -17.27 -15.99 5.03
CA TRP A 169 -16.87 -15.54 6.35
C TRP A 169 -15.57 -16.18 6.84
N GLY A 170 -14.62 -16.37 5.95
CA GLY A 170 -13.32 -16.97 6.25
C GLY A 170 -13.35 -18.48 6.47
N THR A 171 -14.45 -19.16 6.12
CA THR A 171 -14.57 -20.61 6.31
C THR A 171 -14.36 -21.42 5.03
N SER A 172 -14.17 -20.76 3.90
CA SER A 172 -13.91 -21.44 2.64
C SER A 172 -12.54 -22.11 2.64
N ARG A 173 -12.41 -23.24 1.93
CA ARG A 173 -11.13 -23.92 1.73
C ARG A 173 -10.04 -23.00 1.18
N PHE A 174 -10.41 -22.10 0.27
CA PHE A 174 -9.48 -21.17 -0.35
C PHE A 174 -8.95 -20.10 0.60
N ALA A 175 -9.79 -19.68 1.57
CA ALA A 175 -9.32 -18.79 2.65
C ALA A 175 -8.37 -19.53 3.60
N LEU A 176 -8.72 -20.76 4.02
CA LEU A 176 -7.98 -21.53 5.00
C LEU A 176 -6.65 -22.07 4.46
N GLU A 177 -6.62 -22.58 3.23
CA GLU A 177 -5.45 -23.23 2.64
C GLU A 177 -4.59 -22.29 1.78
N GLY A 178 -5.14 -21.14 1.34
CA GLY A 178 -4.46 -20.27 0.38
C GLY A 178 -4.56 -18.78 0.72
N ASN A 179 -5.01 -18.39 1.91
CA ASN A 179 -5.21 -16.99 2.31
C ASN A 179 -6.08 -16.17 1.33
N ASN A 180 -6.81 -16.84 0.43
CA ASN A 180 -7.57 -16.18 -0.63
C ASN A 180 -8.99 -15.87 -0.16
N ILE A 181 -9.15 -14.68 0.40
CA ILE A 181 -10.41 -14.18 0.98
C ILE A 181 -11.29 -13.45 -0.04
N PHE A 182 -10.82 -13.24 -1.27
CA PHE A 182 -11.54 -12.53 -2.33
C PHE A 182 -11.84 -13.38 -3.57
N GLY A 183 -11.54 -14.68 -3.54
CA GLY A 183 -11.82 -15.58 -4.65
C GLY A 183 -10.99 -15.27 -5.92
N GLN A 184 -9.83 -14.67 -5.80
CA GLN A 184 -9.00 -14.25 -6.93
C GLN A 184 -8.45 -15.46 -7.67
N TRP A 185 -8.44 -15.37 -9.01
CA TRP A 185 -7.94 -16.43 -9.89
C TRP A 185 -6.53 -16.14 -10.39
N CYS A 186 -5.83 -17.20 -10.76
CA CYS A 186 -4.59 -17.17 -11.51
C CYS A 186 -4.61 -18.23 -12.61
N TYR A 187 -3.74 -18.08 -13.62
CA TYR A 187 -3.80 -18.86 -14.87
C TYR A 187 -2.49 -19.60 -15.17
N GLU A 188 -1.54 -19.55 -14.28
CA GLU A 188 -0.30 -20.33 -14.35
C GLU A 188 -0.48 -21.61 -13.55
N GLN A 189 -0.04 -22.73 -14.08
CA GLN A 189 -0.15 -24.02 -13.39
C GLN A 189 0.63 -24.00 -12.07
N GLY A 190 -0.02 -24.38 -10.98
CA GLY A 190 0.58 -24.40 -9.63
C GLY A 190 0.58 -23.04 -8.93
N CYS A 191 -0.09 -22.03 -9.46
CA CYS A 191 -0.22 -20.71 -8.83
C CYS A 191 -1.23 -20.67 -7.68
N GLY A 192 -2.00 -21.75 -7.48
CA GLY A 192 -3.05 -21.77 -6.46
C GLY A 192 -3.66 -23.15 -6.23
N ILE A 193 -4.89 -23.15 -5.80
CA ILE A 193 -5.67 -24.33 -5.46
C ILE A 193 -6.63 -24.62 -6.61
N VAL A 194 -6.57 -25.83 -7.13
CA VAL A 194 -7.50 -26.29 -8.18
C VAL A 194 -8.92 -26.39 -7.63
N PRO A 195 -9.92 -25.68 -8.23
CA PRO A 195 -11.31 -25.80 -7.83
C PRO A 195 -11.83 -27.23 -8.06
N ALA A 196 -12.53 -27.80 -7.08
CA ALA A 196 -13.03 -29.18 -7.17
C ALA A 196 -14.02 -29.39 -8.36
N ARG A 197 -14.70 -28.31 -8.78
CA ARG A 197 -15.66 -28.31 -9.89
C ARG A 197 -15.14 -27.58 -11.13
N ARG A 198 -13.80 -27.49 -11.29
CA ARG A 198 -13.21 -26.86 -12.48
C ARG A 198 -13.64 -27.63 -13.72
N GLN A 199 -14.14 -26.91 -14.73
CA GLN A 199 -14.55 -27.50 -16.00
C GLN A 199 -13.36 -28.20 -16.70
N ALA A 200 -13.63 -29.26 -17.42
CA ALA A 200 -12.61 -29.96 -18.20
C ALA A 200 -12.00 -28.99 -19.25
N GLY A 201 -10.67 -28.93 -19.28
CA GLY A 201 -9.93 -28.04 -20.18
C GLY A 201 -9.70 -26.61 -19.62
N ALA A 202 -10.34 -26.22 -18.53
CA ALA A 202 -10.03 -24.95 -17.89
C ALA A 202 -8.68 -25.03 -17.13
N ILE A 203 -7.88 -23.95 -17.22
CA ILE A 203 -6.53 -23.89 -16.63
C ILE A 203 -6.47 -23.05 -15.34
N HIS A 204 -7.53 -22.27 -15.04
CA HIS A 204 -7.54 -21.37 -13.90
C HIS A 204 -7.45 -22.12 -12.57
N GLU A 205 -6.72 -21.55 -11.63
CA GLU A 205 -6.68 -21.95 -10.23
C GLU A 205 -7.13 -20.78 -9.37
N VAL A 206 -7.60 -21.07 -8.16
CA VAL A 206 -7.85 -20.04 -7.14
C VAL A 206 -6.50 -19.72 -6.52
N LYS A 207 -6.02 -18.49 -6.72
CA LYS A 207 -4.67 -18.06 -6.36
C LYS A 207 -4.38 -18.28 -4.88
N SER A 208 -3.20 -18.82 -4.57
CA SER A 208 -2.69 -18.91 -3.20
C SER A 208 -1.78 -17.71 -2.90
N PHE A 209 -1.92 -17.17 -1.71
CA PHE A 209 -1.12 -16.05 -1.22
C PHE A 209 -0.29 -16.50 -0.03
N VAL A 210 0.89 -15.90 0.15
CA VAL A 210 1.77 -16.16 1.30
C VAL A 210 1.10 -15.65 2.58
N SER A 211 0.41 -14.51 2.50
CA SER A 211 -0.26 -13.88 3.63
C SER A 211 -1.63 -13.32 3.25
N VAL A 212 -2.40 -12.91 4.26
CA VAL A 212 -3.67 -12.19 4.07
C VAL A 212 -3.43 -10.80 3.51
N GLU A 213 -2.34 -10.16 3.92
CA GLU A 213 -1.89 -8.87 3.41
C GLU A 213 -1.71 -8.91 1.89
N ASP A 214 -0.99 -9.93 1.38
CA ASP A 214 -0.78 -10.10 -0.07
C ASP A 214 -2.10 -10.27 -0.81
N ALA A 215 -3.06 -10.98 -0.22
CA ALA A 215 -4.38 -11.17 -0.80
C ALA A 215 -5.16 -9.84 -0.88
N ILE A 216 -5.08 -9.01 0.17
CA ILE A 216 -5.72 -7.70 0.23
C ILE A 216 -5.07 -6.74 -0.75
N GLU A 217 -3.73 -6.64 -0.77
CA GLU A 217 -2.99 -5.82 -1.73
C GLU A 217 -3.36 -6.19 -3.18
N SER A 218 -3.36 -7.48 -3.49
CA SER A 218 -3.75 -7.99 -4.80
C SER A 218 -5.20 -7.66 -5.17
N TYR A 219 -6.13 -7.73 -4.20
CA TYR A 219 -7.53 -7.34 -4.39
C TYR A 219 -7.66 -5.85 -4.67
N PHE A 220 -7.02 -4.98 -3.87
CA PHE A 220 -7.03 -3.53 -4.08
C PHE A 220 -6.46 -3.18 -5.45
N LEU A 221 -5.31 -3.76 -5.81
CA LEU A 221 -4.71 -3.55 -7.12
C LEU A 221 -5.65 -3.98 -8.25
N ASN A 222 -6.36 -5.08 -8.09
CA ASN A 222 -7.31 -5.57 -9.08
C ASN A 222 -8.48 -4.59 -9.27
N ILE A 223 -9.15 -4.16 -8.19
CA ILE A 223 -10.24 -3.18 -8.25
C ILE A 223 -9.74 -1.85 -8.86
N ASN A 224 -8.55 -1.45 -8.49
CA ASN A 224 -7.94 -0.18 -8.88
C ASN A 224 -7.39 -0.17 -10.31
N SER A 225 -7.10 -1.32 -10.92
CA SER A 225 -6.44 -1.36 -12.23
C SER A 225 -7.19 -2.12 -13.33
N HIS A 226 -7.99 -3.15 -12.97
CA HIS A 226 -8.63 -3.99 -13.98
C HIS A 226 -9.75 -3.25 -14.73
N PRO A 227 -9.86 -3.40 -16.06
CA PRO A 227 -10.88 -2.71 -16.88
C PRO A 227 -12.33 -2.95 -16.44
N SER A 228 -12.65 -4.12 -15.90
CA SER A 228 -13.99 -4.45 -15.40
C SER A 228 -14.51 -3.50 -14.32
N TYR A 229 -13.61 -2.80 -13.61
CA TYR A 229 -13.94 -1.89 -12.50
C TYR A 229 -13.76 -0.42 -12.85
N SER A 230 -13.66 -0.08 -14.15
CA SER A 230 -13.58 1.32 -14.60
C SER A 230 -14.76 2.15 -14.09
N TYR A 231 -15.96 1.59 -14.09
CA TYR A 231 -17.15 2.27 -13.60
C TYR A 231 -17.09 2.58 -12.09
N LEU A 232 -16.53 1.67 -11.27
CA LEU A 232 -16.28 1.95 -9.85
C LEU A 232 -15.33 3.15 -9.70
N ARG A 233 -14.25 3.15 -10.46
CA ARG A 233 -13.27 4.26 -10.44
C ARG A 233 -13.88 5.58 -10.88
N ASP A 234 -14.76 5.58 -11.89
CA ASP A 234 -15.49 6.77 -12.33
C ASP A 234 -16.41 7.30 -11.22
N LEU A 235 -17.16 6.43 -10.56
CA LEU A 235 -18.01 6.83 -9.43
C LEU A 235 -17.17 7.46 -8.30
N ARG A 236 -16.03 6.83 -7.96
CA ARG A 236 -15.10 7.31 -6.95
C ARG A 236 -14.52 8.67 -7.32
N SER A 237 -14.04 8.84 -8.54
CA SER A 237 -13.51 10.10 -9.06
C SER A 237 -14.55 11.24 -9.00
N ARG A 238 -15.80 10.96 -9.36
CA ARG A 238 -16.88 11.95 -9.26
C ARG A 238 -17.18 12.35 -7.82
N MET A 239 -17.09 11.43 -6.86
CA MET A 239 -17.22 11.74 -5.43
C MET A 239 -16.07 12.63 -4.98
N ARG A 240 -14.82 12.31 -5.36
CA ARG A 240 -13.64 13.12 -5.06
C ARG A 240 -13.74 14.53 -5.63
N ALA A 241 -14.13 14.68 -6.89
CA ALA A 241 -14.30 15.98 -7.54
C ALA A 241 -15.34 16.88 -6.86
N ARG A 242 -16.29 16.30 -6.14
CA ARG A 242 -17.32 17.01 -5.38
C ARG A 242 -16.97 17.19 -3.90
N GLY A 243 -15.79 16.78 -3.45
CA GLY A 243 -15.39 16.80 -2.04
C GLY A 243 -16.24 15.91 -1.14
N LEU A 244 -16.89 14.88 -1.71
CA LEU A 244 -17.73 13.96 -0.97
C LEU A 244 -16.90 12.82 -0.38
N ARG A 245 -17.35 12.28 0.77
CA ARG A 245 -16.83 11.02 1.29
C ARG A 245 -17.17 9.88 0.32
N LEU A 246 -16.29 8.88 0.24
CA LEU A 246 -16.54 7.68 -0.55
C LEU A 246 -17.68 6.88 0.08
N ASP A 247 -18.81 6.77 -0.62
CA ASP A 247 -19.97 6.02 -0.14
C ASP A 247 -19.90 4.56 -0.61
N PRO A 248 -19.78 3.59 0.31
CA PRO A 248 -19.64 2.18 -0.04
C PRO A 248 -20.83 1.63 -0.81
N MET A 249 -22.04 2.14 -0.55
CA MET A 249 -23.24 1.69 -1.23
C MET A 249 -23.23 2.07 -2.71
N SER A 250 -22.84 3.30 -3.01
CA SER A 250 -22.71 3.78 -4.39
C SER A 250 -21.55 3.09 -5.12
N LEU A 251 -20.41 2.87 -4.44
CA LEU A 251 -19.27 2.19 -5.05
C LEU A 251 -19.53 0.71 -5.32
N ALA A 252 -20.36 0.04 -4.50
CA ALA A 252 -20.78 -1.34 -4.72
C ALA A 252 -21.44 -1.54 -6.08
N ILE A 253 -22.15 -0.53 -6.62
CA ILE A 253 -22.76 -0.59 -7.95
C ILE A 253 -21.70 -0.85 -9.05
N GLY A 254 -20.50 -0.34 -8.86
CA GLY A 254 -19.37 -0.55 -9.77
C GLY A 254 -18.78 -1.96 -9.75
N LEU A 255 -19.26 -2.84 -8.87
CA LEU A 255 -18.83 -4.24 -8.73
C LEU A 255 -19.68 -5.23 -9.53
N GLY A 256 -20.62 -4.78 -10.36
CA GLY A 256 -21.51 -5.66 -11.11
C GLY A 256 -20.80 -6.67 -12.03
N ARG A 257 -19.50 -6.47 -12.32
CA ARG A 257 -18.66 -7.41 -13.07
C ARG A 257 -17.71 -8.25 -12.19
N TYR A 258 -17.85 -8.17 -10.90
CA TYR A 258 -17.03 -8.97 -9.96
C TYR A 258 -17.46 -10.44 -9.96
N SER A 259 -18.75 -10.68 -10.12
CA SER A 259 -19.36 -12.01 -10.17
C SER A 259 -20.29 -12.13 -11.37
N GLU A 260 -20.45 -13.34 -11.90
CA GLU A 260 -21.45 -13.65 -12.93
C GLU A 260 -22.89 -13.36 -12.48
N ARG A 261 -23.14 -13.20 -11.17
CA ARG A 261 -24.42 -12.85 -10.57
C ARG A 261 -24.85 -11.39 -10.79
N GLY A 262 -23.96 -10.54 -11.33
CA GLY A 262 -24.27 -9.17 -11.70
C GLY A 262 -24.88 -8.35 -10.56
N ASP A 263 -26.09 -7.78 -10.79
CA ASP A 263 -26.79 -6.94 -9.81
C ASP A 263 -27.13 -7.67 -8.51
N ASN A 264 -27.42 -8.97 -8.56
CA ASN A 264 -27.65 -9.77 -7.35
C ASN A 264 -26.41 -9.78 -6.44
N TYR A 265 -25.20 -9.79 -7.01
CA TYR A 265 -23.97 -9.68 -6.26
C TYR A 265 -23.84 -8.32 -5.56
N VAL A 266 -24.16 -7.24 -6.27
CA VAL A 266 -24.17 -5.88 -5.71
C VAL A 266 -25.11 -5.82 -4.52
N ASP A 267 -26.34 -6.33 -4.67
CA ASP A 267 -27.33 -6.39 -3.61
C ASP A 267 -26.84 -7.18 -2.38
N GLU A 268 -26.16 -8.30 -2.59
CA GLU A 268 -25.58 -9.12 -1.51
C GLU A 268 -24.53 -8.34 -0.72
N VAL A 269 -23.59 -7.69 -1.42
CA VAL A 269 -22.55 -6.86 -0.79
C VAL A 269 -23.18 -5.72 0.01
N GLN A 270 -24.14 -5.00 -0.58
CA GLN A 270 -24.86 -3.92 0.09
C GLN A 270 -25.65 -4.41 1.33
N LYS A 271 -26.30 -5.58 1.24
CA LYS A 271 -26.97 -6.20 2.39
C LYS A 271 -26.00 -6.53 3.52
N ILE A 272 -24.82 -7.06 3.21
CA ILE A 272 -23.79 -7.35 4.22
C ILE A 272 -23.36 -6.07 4.92
N ILE A 273 -23.13 -4.98 4.19
CA ILE A 273 -22.78 -3.67 4.76
C ILE A 273 -23.87 -3.19 5.74
N ILE A 274 -25.12 -3.22 5.32
CA ILE A 274 -26.27 -2.74 6.13
C ILE A 274 -26.49 -3.60 7.36
N GLN A 275 -26.62 -4.92 7.16
CA GLN A 275 -27.00 -5.85 8.24
C GLN A 275 -25.95 -5.95 9.34
N ASN A 276 -24.68 -5.69 9.03
CA ASN A 276 -23.59 -5.73 9.99
C ASN A 276 -23.13 -4.33 10.44
N GLY A 277 -23.79 -3.26 9.98
CA GLY A 277 -23.48 -1.88 10.37
C GLY A 277 -22.07 -1.44 9.99
N LEU A 278 -21.51 -1.97 8.89
CA LEU A 278 -20.09 -1.81 8.54
C LEU A 278 -19.71 -0.37 8.20
N ARG A 279 -20.65 0.48 7.79
CA ARG A 279 -20.38 1.90 7.52
C ARG A 279 -19.76 2.67 8.71
N LYS A 280 -19.91 2.16 9.92
CA LYS A 280 -19.28 2.73 11.12
C LYS A 280 -17.76 2.54 11.13
N ARG A 281 -17.23 1.64 10.28
CA ARG A 281 -15.79 1.37 10.10
C ARG A 281 -15.17 2.24 9.02
N ASP A 282 -15.97 3.00 8.27
CA ASP A 282 -15.50 3.97 7.28
C ASP A 282 -15.22 5.31 7.99
N VAL A 283 -14.03 5.48 8.55
CA VAL A 283 -13.62 6.68 9.31
C VAL A 283 -12.99 7.73 8.39
#